data_93671384f701efd47cdd78ede0abf615
#
_entry.id   93671384f701efd47cdd78ede0abf615
#
_cell.length_a   1.000
_cell.length_b   1.000
_cell.length_c   1.000
_cell.angle_alpha   90.00
_cell.angle_beta   90.00
_cell.angle_gamma   90.00
#
_symmetry.space_group_name_H-M   'P 1'
#
loop_
_entity.id
_entity.type
_entity.pdbx_description
1 polymer ?
#
loop_
_entity_poly.entity_id
_entity_poly.type
_entity_poly.pdbx_seq_one_letter_code
_entity_poly.pdbx_strand_id
1 'polypeptide(L)'
;MDEAFSLYTKYGSHGYIGEDVTQYEHAVQCALLGEKYINNVVTDVISKNNFILGCFFHDIGHLMEHDKELYDKYNCEKMGNVGIQSHEKKGAQYLRNLNFHEDICLLVENHINVKRYLITMNSDYYNQLSDASKETFEYQGGKMTPNEIKDFQNSKLYIYYLMLRKFDDTAKSTDPILLTQIANNDYINYFKKLI
;
A
#
# COMPACT_ATOMS: atom_id res chain seq x y z
N MET A 1 -1.45 0.18 18.08
CA MET A 1 -1.82 0.87 16.84
C MET A 1 -1.06 2.18 16.61
N ASP A 2 -0.82 3.00 17.65
CA ASP A 2 0.00 4.24 17.49
C ASP A 2 1.39 4.01 16.88
N GLU A 3 2.00 2.86 17.14
CA GLU A 3 3.30 2.48 16.61
C GLU A 3 3.33 2.47 15.07
N ALA A 4 2.27 2.00 14.40
CA ALA A 4 2.19 1.99 12.94
C ALA A 4 2.23 3.41 12.36
N PHE A 5 1.50 4.34 12.96
CA PHE A 5 1.54 5.75 12.55
C PHE A 5 2.89 6.41 12.87
N SER A 6 3.54 5.99 13.97
CA SER A 6 4.83 6.53 14.34
C SER A 6 5.95 6.20 13.34
N LEU A 7 5.82 5.10 12.58
CA LEU A 7 6.75 4.80 11.48
C LEU A 7 6.71 5.88 10.40
N TYR A 8 5.52 6.36 10.02
CA TYR A 8 5.40 7.46 9.06
C TYR A 8 5.93 8.78 9.62
N THR A 9 5.71 9.05 10.92
CA THR A 9 6.26 10.25 11.56
C THR A 9 7.79 10.23 11.59
N LYS A 10 8.40 9.05 11.81
CA LYS A 10 9.86 8.89 11.91
C LYS A 10 10.52 8.78 10.54
N TYR A 11 9.94 8.02 9.63
CA TYR A 11 10.60 7.58 8.40
C TYR A 11 9.85 7.95 7.12
N GLY A 12 8.66 8.53 7.22
CA GLY A 12 7.83 8.87 6.06
C GLY A 12 8.43 9.93 5.14
N SER A 13 9.41 10.71 5.60
CA SER A 13 10.13 11.70 4.78
C SER A 13 11.13 11.10 3.82
N HIS A 14 11.45 9.80 3.93
CA HIS A 14 12.28 9.13 2.93
C HIS A 14 11.57 9.07 1.57
N GLY A 15 12.35 9.15 0.49
CA GLY A 15 11.83 9.10 -0.88
C GLY A 15 11.06 7.81 -1.16
N TYR A 16 9.96 7.92 -1.88
CA TYR A 16 9.25 6.77 -2.41
C TYR A 16 10.00 6.24 -3.65
N ILE A 17 10.25 4.95 -3.68
CA ILE A 17 11.21 4.32 -4.58
C ILE A 17 10.85 4.59 -6.05
N GLY A 18 11.75 5.29 -6.76
CA GLY A 18 11.62 5.59 -8.18
C GLY A 18 10.63 6.70 -8.54
N GLU A 19 10.14 7.45 -7.54
CA GLU A 19 9.16 8.51 -7.72
C GLU A 19 9.59 9.80 -6.99
N ASP A 20 9.11 10.96 -7.46
CA ASP A 20 9.45 12.28 -6.90
C ASP A 20 8.54 12.70 -5.73
N VAL A 21 8.12 11.75 -4.92
CA VAL A 21 7.34 11.96 -3.69
C VAL A 21 7.95 11.18 -2.53
N THR A 22 7.61 11.55 -1.30
CA THR A 22 8.02 10.79 -0.12
C THR A 22 7.07 9.62 0.17
N GLN A 23 7.51 8.66 1.00
CA GLN A 23 6.68 7.56 1.49
C GLN A 23 5.39 8.05 2.16
N TYR A 24 5.49 9.15 2.92
CA TYR A 24 4.34 9.76 3.57
C TYR A 24 3.38 10.43 2.58
N GLU A 25 3.90 11.20 1.64
CA GLU A 25 3.08 11.86 0.62
C GLU A 25 2.35 10.84 -0.25
N HIS A 26 3.02 9.76 -0.65
CA HIS A 26 2.39 8.65 -1.37
C HIS A 26 1.25 8.01 -0.55
N ALA A 27 1.52 7.64 0.70
CA ALA A 27 0.53 7.03 1.59
C ALA A 27 -0.71 7.91 1.79
N VAL A 28 -0.50 9.22 2.04
CA VAL A 28 -1.60 10.17 2.21
C VAL A 28 -2.39 10.35 0.92
N GLN A 29 -1.73 10.50 -0.23
CA GLN A 29 -2.40 10.61 -1.53
C GLN A 29 -3.27 9.38 -1.82
N CYS A 30 -2.73 8.18 -1.59
CA CYS A 30 -3.46 6.92 -1.77
C CYS A 30 -4.70 6.86 -0.86
N ALA A 31 -4.56 7.23 0.42
CA ALA A 31 -5.66 7.25 1.37
C ALA A 31 -6.76 8.26 1.00
N LEU A 32 -6.39 9.48 0.56
CA LEU A 32 -7.35 10.51 0.13
C LEU A 32 -8.12 10.09 -1.13
N LEU A 33 -7.47 9.44 -2.08
CA LEU A 33 -8.14 8.84 -3.25
C LEU A 33 -9.11 7.73 -2.82
N GLY A 34 -8.68 6.88 -1.89
CA GLY A 34 -9.51 5.83 -1.29
C GLY A 34 -10.73 6.39 -0.56
N GLU A 35 -10.55 7.45 0.22
CA GLU A 35 -11.64 8.14 0.93
C GLU A 35 -12.66 8.75 -0.04
N LYS A 36 -12.18 9.45 -1.05
CA LYS A 36 -13.04 10.03 -2.10
C LYS A 36 -13.87 8.95 -2.79
N TYR A 37 -13.28 7.78 -3.08
CA TYR A 37 -13.99 6.67 -3.69
C TYR A 37 -15.01 6.06 -2.75
N ILE A 38 -14.59 5.62 -1.55
CA ILE A 38 -15.44 4.83 -0.65
C ILE A 38 -16.62 5.64 -0.10
N ASN A 39 -16.48 6.97 0.01
CA ASN A 39 -17.58 7.83 0.44
C ASN A 39 -18.74 7.88 -0.56
N ASN A 40 -18.49 7.55 -1.83
CA ASN A 40 -19.48 7.48 -2.89
C ASN A 40 -19.99 6.04 -3.16
N VAL A 41 -19.57 5.07 -2.36
CA VAL A 41 -19.96 3.65 -2.50
C VAL A 41 -20.80 3.23 -1.31
N VAL A 42 -21.93 2.57 -1.60
CA VAL A 42 -22.72 1.87 -0.58
C VAL A 42 -22.24 0.43 -0.55
N THR A 43 -21.73 0.00 0.61
CA THR A 43 -21.19 -1.35 0.80
C THR A 43 -21.32 -1.80 2.25
N ASP A 44 -21.57 -3.10 2.43
CA ASP A 44 -21.54 -3.84 3.70
C ASP A 44 -20.34 -4.82 3.78
N VAL A 45 -19.54 -4.89 2.70
CA VAL A 45 -18.40 -5.82 2.59
C VAL A 45 -17.20 -5.37 3.42
N ILE A 46 -16.95 -4.05 3.44
CA ILE A 46 -15.84 -3.45 4.18
C ILE A 46 -16.29 -2.12 4.79
N SER A 47 -15.82 -1.79 5.99
CA SER A 47 -16.05 -0.46 6.54
C SER A 47 -15.25 0.59 5.76
N LYS A 48 -15.81 1.81 5.64
CA LYS A 48 -15.12 2.92 4.98
C LYS A 48 -13.77 3.22 5.62
N ASN A 49 -13.72 3.23 6.94
CA ASN A 49 -12.49 3.48 7.70
C ASN A 49 -11.42 2.42 7.40
N ASN A 50 -11.79 1.13 7.39
CA ASN A 50 -10.84 0.06 7.09
C ASN A 50 -10.28 0.19 5.68
N PHE A 51 -11.12 0.59 4.70
CA PHE A 51 -10.63 0.78 3.33
C PHE A 51 -9.64 1.95 3.24
N ILE A 52 -9.96 3.10 3.86
CA ILE A 52 -9.07 4.27 3.89
C ILE A 52 -7.74 3.92 4.57
N LEU A 53 -7.80 3.25 5.73
CA LEU A 53 -6.59 2.82 6.46
C LEU A 53 -5.79 1.78 5.67
N GLY A 54 -6.44 0.87 4.94
CA GLY A 54 -5.77 -0.05 4.04
C GLY A 54 -5.01 0.67 2.92
N CYS A 55 -5.60 1.72 2.35
CA CYS A 55 -4.94 2.60 1.38
C CYS A 55 -3.76 3.36 2.00
N PHE A 56 -3.88 3.83 3.26
CA PHE A 56 -2.79 4.52 3.94
C PHE A 56 -1.61 3.61 4.25
N PHE A 57 -1.87 2.39 4.72
CA PHE A 57 -0.85 1.47 5.20
C PHE A 57 -0.31 0.50 4.14
N HIS A 58 -0.77 0.52 2.89
CA HIS A 58 -0.44 -0.54 1.93
C HIS A 58 1.06 -0.80 1.78
N ASP A 59 1.88 0.23 1.84
CA ASP A 59 3.34 0.17 1.70
C ASP A 59 4.13 0.28 3.02
N ILE A 60 3.45 0.17 4.19
CA ILE A 60 4.10 0.34 5.50
C ILE A 60 5.31 -0.59 5.70
N GLY A 61 5.32 -1.75 5.04
CA GLY A 61 6.43 -2.69 5.12
C GLY A 61 7.75 -2.13 4.58
N HIS A 62 7.74 -1.16 3.66
CA HIS A 62 8.93 -0.50 3.17
C HIS A 62 9.61 0.36 4.25
N LEU A 63 8.85 0.95 5.17
CA LEU A 63 9.39 1.77 6.26
C LEU A 63 10.25 0.96 7.25
N MET A 64 10.09 -0.37 7.29
CA MET A 64 10.91 -1.25 8.13
C MET A 64 12.40 -1.22 7.75
N GLU A 65 12.73 -0.80 6.52
CA GLU A 65 14.12 -0.61 6.08
C GLU A 65 14.90 0.36 6.98
N HIS A 66 14.20 1.33 7.55
CA HIS A 66 14.77 2.40 8.34
C HIS A 66 14.71 2.16 9.85
N ASP A 67 14.00 1.10 10.29
CA ASP A 67 13.89 0.69 11.69
C ASP A 67 14.61 -0.64 11.93
N LYS A 68 15.81 -0.58 12.55
CA LYS A 68 16.65 -1.76 12.73
C LYS A 68 15.95 -2.88 13.51
N GLU A 69 15.16 -2.53 14.53
CA GLU A 69 14.46 -3.52 15.36
C GLU A 69 13.40 -4.26 14.52
N LEU A 70 12.60 -3.53 13.75
CA LEU A 70 11.61 -4.13 12.85
C LEU A 70 12.27 -4.87 11.70
N TYR A 71 13.34 -4.34 11.13
CA TYR A 71 14.11 -4.99 10.07
C TYR A 71 14.55 -6.39 10.49
N ASP A 72 15.20 -6.48 11.67
CA ASP A 72 15.70 -7.75 12.21
C ASP A 72 14.52 -8.69 12.61
N LYS A 73 13.50 -8.15 13.30
CA LYS A 73 12.35 -8.91 13.79
C LYS A 73 11.53 -9.58 12.68
N TYR A 74 11.37 -8.89 11.53
CA TYR A 74 10.60 -9.40 10.40
C TYR A 74 11.48 -10.05 9.33
N ASN A 75 12.76 -10.31 9.61
CA ASN A 75 13.74 -10.88 8.68
C ASN A 75 13.67 -10.20 7.31
N CYS A 76 13.79 -8.87 7.32
CA CYS A 76 13.70 -8.09 6.11
C CYS A 76 14.92 -8.32 5.20
N GLU A 77 14.65 -8.41 3.91
CA GLU A 77 15.66 -8.49 2.86
C GLU A 77 15.33 -7.45 1.80
N LYS A 78 16.35 -6.93 1.11
CA LYS A 78 16.17 -5.91 0.07
C LYS A 78 16.07 -6.56 -1.32
N MET A 79 15.25 -5.98 -2.16
CA MET A 79 15.21 -6.24 -3.60
C MET A 79 16.15 -5.23 -4.29
N GLY A 80 17.48 -5.47 -4.24
CA GLY A 80 18.44 -4.48 -4.75
C GLY A 80 18.23 -3.10 -4.11
N ASN A 81 17.92 -2.09 -4.93
CA ASN A 81 17.64 -0.72 -4.49
C ASN A 81 16.13 -0.38 -4.48
N VAL A 82 15.26 -1.36 -4.71
CA VAL A 82 13.81 -1.13 -4.88
C VAL A 82 12.99 -1.61 -3.68
N GLY A 83 13.55 -1.49 -2.49
CA GLY A 83 12.83 -1.66 -1.23
C GLY A 83 12.89 -3.07 -0.65
N ILE A 84 12.00 -3.32 0.31
CA ILE A 84 11.94 -4.57 1.07
C ILE A 84 11.19 -5.65 0.30
N GLN A 85 11.79 -6.84 0.20
CA GLN A 85 11.16 -8.02 -0.37
C GLN A 85 9.99 -8.49 0.50
N SER A 86 8.85 -8.79 -0.14
CA SER A 86 7.61 -9.18 0.53
C SER A 86 7.11 -8.15 1.55
N HIS A 87 7.35 -6.84 1.27
CA HIS A 87 6.90 -5.74 2.15
C HIS A 87 5.40 -5.80 2.43
N GLU A 88 4.59 -6.24 1.47
CA GLU A 88 3.15 -6.42 1.60
C GLU A 88 2.79 -7.43 2.71
N LYS A 89 3.50 -8.55 2.77
CA LYS A 89 3.29 -9.60 3.78
C LYS A 89 3.81 -9.18 5.14
N LYS A 90 5.00 -8.57 5.17
CA LYS A 90 5.65 -8.09 6.40
C LYS A 90 4.84 -6.94 7.01
N GLY A 91 4.39 -5.99 6.20
CA GLY A 91 3.51 -4.90 6.61
C GLY A 91 2.18 -5.42 7.17
N ALA A 92 1.51 -6.33 6.47
CA ALA A 92 0.28 -6.95 6.95
C ALA A 92 0.48 -7.71 8.27
N GLN A 93 1.56 -8.49 8.41
CA GLN A 93 1.88 -9.18 9.65
C GLN A 93 2.14 -8.21 10.81
N TYR A 94 2.83 -7.11 10.55
CA TYR A 94 3.07 -6.06 11.54
C TYR A 94 1.76 -5.44 12.02
N LEU A 95 0.86 -5.10 11.12
CA LEU A 95 -0.45 -4.55 11.46
C LEU A 95 -1.32 -5.55 12.25
N ARG A 96 -1.30 -6.85 11.88
CA ARG A 96 -1.96 -7.92 12.68
C ARG A 96 -1.42 -7.98 14.09
N ASN A 97 -0.11 -7.92 14.27
CA ASN A 97 0.53 -7.92 15.59
C ASN A 97 0.16 -6.69 16.44
N LEU A 98 -0.25 -5.60 15.80
CA LEU A 98 -0.78 -4.39 16.44
C LEU A 98 -2.31 -4.39 16.59
N ASN A 99 -2.98 -5.51 16.30
CA ASN A 99 -4.43 -5.71 16.38
C ASN A 99 -5.25 -4.80 15.45
N PHE A 100 -4.74 -4.46 14.26
CA PHE A 100 -5.55 -3.83 13.22
C PHE A 100 -6.59 -4.81 12.69
N HIS A 101 -7.72 -4.27 12.20
CA HIS A 101 -8.77 -5.08 11.61
C HIS A 101 -8.26 -5.89 10.40
N GLU A 102 -8.71 -7.14 10.25
CA GLU A 102 -8.20 -8.05 9.21
C GLU A 102 -8.41 -7.52 7.79
N ASP A 103 -9.48 -6.78 7.51
CA ASP A 103 -9.68 -6.18 6.20
C ASP A 103 -8.55 -5.21 5.82
N ILE A 104 -8.00 -4.44 6.78
CA ILE A 104 -6.84 -3.56 6.56
C ILE A 104 -5.62 -4.41 6.21
N CYS A 105 -5.37 -5.46 7.00
CA CYS A 105 -4.23 -6.36 6.79
C CYS A 105 -4.31 -7.07 5.43
N LEU A 106 -5.50 -7.52 5.03
CA LEU A 106 -5.73 -8.16 3.73
C LEU A 106 -5.54 -7.20 2.55
N LEU A 107 -5.94 -5.92 2.69
CA LEU A 107 -5.68 -4.91 1.67
C LEU A 107 -4.17 -4.72 1.48
N VAL A 108 -3.43 -4.55 2.58
CA VAL A 108 -1.96 -4.44 2.57
C VAL A 108 -1.31 -5.67 1.95
N GLU A 109 -1.71 -6.87 2.37
CA GLU A 109 -1.12 -8.13 1.92
C GLU A 109 -1.33 -8.40 0.43
N ASN A 110 -2.46 -7.95 -0.12
CA ASN A 110 -2.86 -8.28 -1.49
C ASN A 110 -2.58 -7.19 -2.52
N HIS A 111 -2.07 -6.00 -2.15
CA HIS A 111 -1.85 -4.94 -3.15
C HIS A 111 -0.83 -5.35 -4.23
N ILE A 112 0.16 -6.20 -3.90
CA ILE A 112 1.09 -6.79 -4.87
C ILE A 112 0.42 -7.89 -5.71
N ASN A 113 -0.46 -8.70 -5.11
CA ASN A 113 -1.22 -9.69 -5.86
C ASN A 113 -2.09 -9.05 -6.94
N VAL A 114 -2.64 -7.85 -6.68
CA VAL A 114 -3.34 -7.08 -7.73
C VAL A 114 -2.44 -6.75 -8.90
N LYS A 115 -1.22 -6.27 -8.66
CA LYS A 115 -0.24 -5.98 -9.72
C LYS A 115 0.03 -7.23 -10.56
N ARG A 116 0.33 -8.37 -9.90
CA ARG A 116 0.54 -9.66 -10.56
C ARG A 116 -0.67 -10.09 -11.40
N TYR A 117 -1.87 -9.96 -10.82
CA TYR A 117 -3.14 -10.25 -11.48
C TYR A 117 -3.34 -9.40 -12.75
N LEU A 118 -3.23 -8.09 -12.63
CA LEU A 118 -3.43 -7.17 -13.75
C LEU A 118 -2.42 -7.41 -14.87
N ILE A 119 -1.14 -7.62 -14.57
CA ILE A 119 -0.13 -7.97 -15.57
C ILE A 119 -0.43 -9.31 -16.26
N THR A 120 -0.99 -10.27 -15.50
CA THR A 120 -1.35 -11.58 -16.06
C THR A 120 -2.54 -11.50 -17.01
N MET A 121 -3.56 -10.70 -16.63
CA MET A 121 -4.80 -10.57 -17.38
C MET A 121 -4.71 -9.57 -18.54
N ASN A 122 -3.82 -8.60 -18.45
CA ASN A 122 -3.67 -7.53 -19.44
C ASN A 122 -2.20 -7.18 -19.64
N SER A 123 -1.63 -7.59 -20.77
CA SER A 123 -0.23 -7.31 -21.11
C SER A 123 0.08 -5.82 -21.22
N ASP A 124 -0.89 -4.99 -21.62
CA ASP A 124 -0.69 -3.56 -21.77
C ASP A 124 -0.53 -2.83 -20.43
N TYR A 125 -1.08 -3.41 -19.35
CA TYR A 125 -0.88 -2.88 -18.00
C TYR A 125 0.59 -2.85 -17.59
N TYR A 126 1.36 -3.89 -17.93
CA TYR A 126 2.79 -3.92 -17.67
C TYR A 126 3.52 -2.72 -18.28
N ASN A 127 3.14 -2.34 -19.51
CA ASN A 127 3.77 -1.21 -20.20
C ASN A 127 3.50 0.15 -19.53
N GLN A 128 2.40 0.27 -18.78
CA GLN A 128 2.00 1.48 -18.07
C GLN A 128 2.66 1.65 -16.69
N LEU A 129 3.29 0.58 -16.17
CA LEU A 129 3.95 0.62 -14.87
C LEU A 129 5.22 1.49 -14.90
N SER A 130 5.55 2.10 -13.76
CA SER A 130 6.85 2.75 -13.54
C SER A 130 7.99 1.72 -13.60
N ASP A 131 9.21 2.20 -13.86
CA ASP A 131 10.38 1.31 -13.96
C ASP A 131 10.63 0.56 -12.64
N ALA A 132 10.45 1.21 -11.48
CA ALA A 132 10.54 0.56 -10.17
C ALA A 132 9.50 -0.57 -10.02
N SER A 133 8.24 -0.34 -10.47
CA SER A 133 7.19 -1.35 -10.45
C SER A 133 7.47 -2.53 -11.39
N LYS A 134 8.15 -2.30 -12.53
CA LYS A 134 8.60 -3.36 -13.43
C LYS A 134 9.76 -4.15 -12.86
N GLU A 135 10.76 -3.45 -12.28
CA GLU A 135 11.93 -4.09 -11.68
C GLU A 135 11.53 -5.03 -10.54
N THR A 136 10.58 -4.61 -9.68
CA THR A 136 10.13 -5.44 -8.55
C THR A 136 9.26 -6.63 -8.94
N PHE A 137 8.71 -6.68 -10.16
CA PHE A 137 7.72 -7.68 -10.56
C PHE A 137 8.21 -9.13 -10.41
N GLU A 138 9.44 -9.41 -10.84
CA GLU A 138 10.03 -10.75 -10.74
C GLU A 138 10.30 -11.15 -9.28
N TYR A 139 10.78 -10.24 -8.44
CA TYR A 139 10.96 -10.46 -7.00
C TYR A 139 9.63 -10.73 -6.28
N GLN A 140 8.53 -10.25 -6.83
CA GLN A 140 7.19 -10.39 -6.29
C GLN A 140 6.45 -11.64 -6.81
N GLY A 141 7.13 -12.51 -7.52
CA GLY A 141 6.61 -13.80 -7.99
C GLY A 141 6.05 -13.82 -9.41
N GLY A 142 6.23 -12.75 -10.19
CA GLY A 142 5.86 -12.70 -11.61
C GLY A 142 4.37 -12.90 -11.87
N LYS A 143 4.02 -13.48 -13.01
CA LYS A 143 2.63 -13.76 -13.41
C LYS A 143 1.94 -14.76 -12.47
N MET A 144 0.65 -14.59 -12.28
CA MET A 144 -0.17 -15.55 -11.52
C MET A 144 -0.46 -16.82 -12.30
N THR A 145 -0.48 -17.93 -11.57
CA THR A 145 -1.02 -19.22 -12.07
C THR A 145 -2.56 -19.16 -12.14
N PRO A 146 -3.21 -20.07 -12.90
CA PRO A 146 -4.67 -20.14 -12.95
C PRO A 146 -5.34 -20.34 -11.59
N ASN A 147 -4.70 -21.08 -10.67
CA ASN A 147 -5.23 -21.28 -9.32
C ASN A 147 -5.15 -19.99 -8.49
N GLU A 148 -4.01 -19.28 -8.53
CA GLU A 148 -3.87 -17.96 -7.87
C GLU A 148 -4.90 -16.95 -8.39
N ILE A 149 -5.16 -16.93 -9.70
CA ILE A 149 -6.19 -16.07 -10.30
C ILE A 149 -7.56 -16.38 -9.70
N LYS A 150 -7.94 -17.68 -9.68
CA LYS A 150 -9.23 -18.11 -9.16
C LYS A 150 -9.39 -17.75 -7.68
N ASP A 151 -8.38 -18.01 -6.85
CA ASP A 151 -8.41 -17.72 -5.43
C ASP A 151 -8.50 -16.21 -5.18
N PHE A 152 -7.75 -15.41 -5.93
CA PHE A 152 -7.78 -13.95 -5.86
C PHE A 152 -9.16 -13.39 -6.23
N GLN A 153 -9.77 -13.87 -7.32
CA GLN A 153 -11.10 -13.44 -7.77
C GLN A 153 -12.22 -13.83 -6.82
N ASN A 154 -12.07 -14.92 -6.06
CA ASN A 154 -13.05 -15.38 -5.08
C ASN A 154 -13.02 -14.59 -3.75
N SER A 155 -12.05 -13.70 -3.56
CA SER A 155 -11.99 -12.88 -2.35
C SER A 155 -13.18 -11.92 -2.27
N LYS A 156 -13.82 -11.82 -1.10
CA LYS A 156 -14.85 -10.80 -0.83
C LYS A 156 -14.35 -9.36 -1.06
N LEU A 157 -13.02 -9.14 -0.91
CA LEU A 157 -12.38 -7.84 -1.07
C LEU A 157 -11.83 -7.60 -2.49
N TYR A 158 -12.07 -8.50 -3.45
CA TYR A 158 -11.51 -8.44 -4.80
C TYR A 158 -11.60 -7.04 -5.45
N ILE A 159 -12.80 -6.43 -5.44
CA ILE A 159 -13.02 -5.10 -6.01
C ILE A 159 -12.21 -4.02 -5.28
N TYR A 160 -12.11 -4.13 -3.97
CA TYR A 160 -11.35 -3.16 -3.14
C TYR A 160 -9.85 -3.28 -3.36
N TYR A 161 -9.33 -4.49 -3.61
CA TYR A 161 -7.94 -4.70 -4.03
C TYR A 161 -7.66 -3.99 -5.35
N LEU A 162 -8.53 -4.14 -6.36
CA LEU A 162 -8.39 -3.46 -7.66
C LEU A 162 -8.41 -1.94 -7.51
N MET A 163 -9.30 -1.41 -6.65
CA MET A 163 -9.41 0.03 -6.43
C MET A 163 -8.18 0.57 -5.69
N LEU A 164 -7.70 -0.13 -4.65
CA LEU A 164 -6.48 0.24 -3.96
C LEU A 164 -5.31 0.33 -4.95
N ARG A 165 -5.12 -0.67 -5.81
CA ARG A 165 -4.06 -0.65 -6.82
C ARG A 165 -4.16 0.53 -7.77
N LYS A 166 -5.37 0.87 -8.21
CA LYS A 166 -5.59 2.06 -9.04
C LYS A 166 -5.14 3.34 -8.33
N PHE A 167 -5.39 3.43 -7.02
CA PHE A 167 -4.97 4.60 -6.22
C PHE A 167 -3.47 4.61 -6.01
N ASP A 168 -2.83 3.49 -5.71
CA ASP A 168 -1.38 3.32 -5.60
C ASP A 168 -0.68 3.76 -6.90
N ASP A 169 -1.15 3.31 -8.06
CA ASP A 169 -0.60 3.74 -9.36
C ASP A 169 -0.77 5.25 -9.62
N THR A 170 -1.77 5.90 -9.02
CA THR A 170 -2.12 7.32 -9.23
C THR A 170 -1.53 8.24 -8.18
N ALA A 171 -1.23 7.75 -6.96
CA ALA A 171 -0.84 8.52 -5.77
C ALA A 171 0.62 9.01 -5.82
N LYS A 172 1.04 9.59 -6.94
CA LYS A 172 2.41 10.02 -7.24
C LYS A 172 2.45 11.46 -7.77
N SER A 173 1.43 12.25 -7.41
CA SER A 173 1.34 13.63 -7.85
C SER A 173 2.39 14.49 -7.18
N THR A 174 3.11 15.26 -7.97
CA THR A 174 4.08 16.28 -7.55
C THR A 174 3.48 17.69 -7.59
N ASP A 175 2.14 17.80 -7.66
CA ASP A 175 1.46 19.10 -7.63
C ASP A 175 1.80 19.85 -6.34
N PRO A 176 2.45 21.04 -6.44
CA PRO A 176 2.87 21.79 -5.27
C PRO A 176 1.73 22.19 -4.34
N ILE A 177 0.52 22.38 -4.87
CA ILE A 177 -0.67 22.72 -4.07
C ILE A 177 -1.05 21.52 -3.19
N LEU A 178 -1.12 20.33 -3.78
CA LEU A 178 -1.43 19.10 -3.05
C LEU A 178 -0.35 18.79 -2.00
N LEU A 179 0.93 18.85 -2.37
CA LEU A 179 2.03 18.56 -1.44
C LEU A 179 2.06 19.59 -0.29
N THR A 180 1.79 20.87 -0.56
CA THR A 180 1.64 21.90 0.48
C THR A 180 0.46 21.60 1.41
N GLN A 181 -0.66 21.12 0.88
CA GLN A 181 -1.80 20.69 1.71
C GLN A 181 -1.42 19.49 2.59
N ILE A 182 -0.70 18.51 2.05
CA ILE A 182 -0.24 17.34 2.82
C ILE A 182 0.71 17.79 3.95
N ALA A 183 1.65 18.66 3.66
CA ALA A 183 2.61 19.16 4.66
C ALA A 183 1.96 20.00 5.79
N ASN A 184 0.90 20.76 5.46
CA ASN A 184 0.25 21.69 6.41
C ASN A 184 -0.89 21.04 7.21
N ASN A 185 -1.32 19.82 6.90
CA ASN A 185 -2.39 19.13 7.61
C ASN A 185 -1.86 17.94 8.40
N ASP A 186 -2.42 17.72 9.57
CA ASP A 186 -2.07 16.60 10.44
C ASP A 186 -2.86 15.34 10.04
N TYR A 187 -2.50 14.74 8.89
CA TYR A 187 -3.15 13.52 8.41
C TYR A 187 -2.86 12.31 9.30
N ILE A 188 -1.76 12.28 10.04
CA ILE A 188 -1.51 11.23 11.03
C ILE A 188 -2.63 11.21 12.07
N ASN A 189 -2.91 12.34 12.69
CA ASN A 189 -4.01 12.42 13.67
C ASN A 189 -5.39 12.29 13.02
N TYR A 190 -5.55 12.70 11.76
CA TYR A 190 -6.78 12.48 11.02
C TYR A 190 -7.06 10.97 10.86
N PHE A 191 -6.11 10.20 10.33
CA PHE A 191 -6.29 8.76 10.12
C PHE A 191 -6.34 7.96 11.44
N LYS A 192 -5.66 8.39 12.50
CA LYS A 192 -5.80 7.78 13.84
C LYS A 192 -7.22 7.79 14.36
N LYS A 193 -8.03 8.77 14.02
CA LYS A 193 -9.45 8.85 14.45
C LYS A 193 -10.35 7.89 13.68
N LEU A 194 -9.86 7.22 12.65
CA LEU A 194 -10.60 6.22 11.89
C LEU A 194 -10.51 4.81 12.50
N ILE A 195 -9.62 4.61 13.48
CA ILE A 195 -9.51 3.39 14.28
C ILE A 195 -10.58 3.41 15.38
#